data_5d090b805fe145d708e4b75ad4d5f1dd
#
_entry.id   5d090b805fe145d708e4b75ad4d5f1dd
#
_cell.length_a   1.000
_cell.length_b   1.000
_cell.length_c   1.000
_cell.angle_alpha   90.00
_cell.angle_beta   90.00
_cell.angle_gamma   90.00
#
_symmetry.space_group_name_H-M   'P 1'
#
loop_
_entity.id
_entity.type
_entity.pdbx_description
1 polymer ?
#
loop_
_entity_poly.entity_id
_entity_poly.type
_entity_poly.pdbx_seq_one_letter_code
_entity_poly.pdbx_strand_id
1 'polypeptide(L)'
;MDATRHHVFASGLRNIYDVALDHELSVFVRDNENDGGTYKNRIYQSFHGTDHGYSCLYYEHPNETCLPVADVGLGSSAGGTVYLEQTLPKAFHGHLIFAQWGKAVMNYPPVRNSVSFATRKEAEFD
;
A
#
# COMPACT_ATOMS: atom_id res chain seq x y z
N MET A 1 22.21 -8.17 14.65
CA MET A 1 22.14 -7.09 13.66
C MET A 1 22.74 -5.85 14.29
N ASP A 2 23.67 -5.20 13.65
CA ASP A 2 24.39 -4.06 14.23
C ASP A 2 23.82 -2.70 13.79
N ALA A 3 22.71 -2.57 13.22
CA ALA A 3 22.00 -1.35 12.82
C ALA A 3 22.92 -0.23 12.22
N THR A 4 24.11 -0.58 11.76
CA THR A 4 25.08 0.42 11.28
C THR A 4 24.97 0.71 9.79
N ARG A 5 24.15 -0.07 9.06
CA ARG A 5 23.91 0.09 7.64
C ARG A 5 22.45 0.35 7.38
N HIS A 6 22.11 1.61 7.15
CA HIS A 6 20.77 2.04 6.78
C HIS A 6 20.70 2.30 5.28
N HIS A 7 19.64 1.83 4.66
CA HIS A 7 19.31 2.14 3.28
C HIS A 7 17.87 2.64 3.20
N VAL A 8 17.65 3.73 2.48
CA VAL A 8 16.30 4.14 2.12
C VAL A 8 15.81 3.18 1.03
N PHE A 9 14.74 2.44 1.32
CA PHE A 9 14.17 1.49 0.38
C PHE A 9 13.30 2.20 -0.66
N ALA A 10 12.40 3.07 -0.21
CA ALA A 10 11.53 3.90 -1.03
C ALA A 10 11.28 5.22 -0.33
N SER A 11 10.85 6.23 -1.08
CA SER A 11 10.57 7.59 -0.60
C SER A 11 9.23 8.10 -1.12
N GLY A 12 8.88 9.34 -0.76
CA GLY A 12 7.69 10.01 -1.29
C GLY A 12 6.36 9.45 -0.78
N LEU A 13 6.34 8.88 0.41
CA LEU A 13 5.15 8.46 1.13
C LEU A 13 4.89 9.45 2.28
N ARG A 14 3.61 9.72 2.57
CA ARG A 14 3.26 10.67 3.61
C ARG A 14 3.41 10.08 5.01
N ASN A 15 2.70 9.00 5.27
CA ASN A 15 2.63 8.40 6.61
C ASN A 15 2.18 6.96 6.52
N ILE A 16 3.09 6.09 6.12
CA ILE A 16 2.84 4.64 6.17
C ILE A 16 2.85 4.17 7.63
N TYR A 17 1.96 3.26 7.95
CA TYR A 17 1.89 2.66 9.28
C TYR A 17 2.58 1.30 9.31
N ASP A 18 2.48 0.55 8.20
CA ASP A 18 2.96 -0.82 8.13
C ASP A 18 3.43 -1.19 6.73
N VAL A 19 4.16 -2.29 6.64
CA VAL A 19 4.68 -2.87 5.41
C VAL A 19 4.21 -4.33 5.32
N ALA A 20 3.50 -4.66 4.25
CA ALA A 20 3.04 -6.02 3.97
C ALA A 20 3.94 -6.69 2.93
N LEU A 21 4.27 -7.96 3.15
CA LEU A 21 5.09 -8.76 2.24
C LEU A 21 4.32 -9.99 1.77
N ASP A 22 4.33 -10.26 0.47
CA ASP A 22 3.90 -11.56 -0.05
C ASP A 22 5.03 -12.60 -0.01
N HIS A 23 4.74 -13.83 -0.46
CA HIS A 23 5.74 -14.90 -0.47
C HIS A 23 6.80 -14.75 -1.56
N GLU A 24 6.60 -13.84 -2.51
CA GLU A 24 7.61 -13.45 -3.50
C GLU A 24 8.44 -12.25 -3.01
N LEU A 25 8.21 -11.81 -1.77
CA LEU A 25 8.82 -10.63 -1.15
C LEU A 25 8.46 -9.32 -1.86
N SER A 26 7.34 -9.27 -2.56
CA SER A 26 6.79 -8.01 -3.03
C SER A 26 6.37 -7.16 -1.82
N VAL A 27 6.79 -5.92 -1.81
CA VAL A 27 6.55 -4.98 -0.71
C VAL A 27 5.30 -4.17 -1.02
N PHE A 28 4.29 -4.26 -0.18
CA PHE A 28 3.09 -3.45 -0.29
C PHE A 28 2.96 -2.52 0.90
N VAL A 29 2.56 -1.28 0.62
CA VAL A 29 2.30 -0.26 1.63
C VAL A 29 0.98 0.42 1.32
N ARG A 30 0.29 0.85 2.35
CA ARG A 30 -0.84 1.75 2.23
C ARG A 30 -0.46 3.10 2.84
N ASP A 31 -0.49 4.11 1.99
CA ASP A 31 -0.17 5.47 2.41
C ASP A 31 -1.39 6.17 3.00
N ASN A 32 -1.21 7.37 3.47
CA ASN A 32 -2.21 8.18 4.13
C ASN A 32 -2.59 9.39 3.27
N GLU A 33 -3.81 9.88 3.41
CA GLU A 33 -4.21 11.14 2.80
C GLU A 33 -3.51 12.33 3.46
N ASN A 34 -3.49 13.47 2.76
CA ASN A 34 -3.22 14.75 3.43
C ASN A 34 -4.53 15.35 3.95
N ASP A 35 -4.43 16.17 4.98
CA ASP A 35 -5.60 16.75 5.65
C ASP A 35 -6.40 17.71 4.76
N GLY A 36 -5.87 18.06 3.58
CA GLY A 36 -6.56 18.86 2.57
C GLY A 36 -7.34 18.06 1.53
N GLY A 37 -7.33 16.72 1.59
CA GLY A 37 -8.03 15.86 0.64
C GLY A 37 -7.46 15.83 -0.78
N THR A 38 -6.34 16.51 -1.03
CA THR A 38 -5.71 16.57 -2.36
C THR A 38 -4.89 15.30 -2.64
N TYR A 39 -4.12 14.85 -1.64
CA TYR A 39 -3.37 13.61 -1.70
C TYR A 39 -4.20 12.52 -1.04
N LYS A 40 -4.70 11.60 -1.84
CA LYS A 40 -5.58 10.53 -1.39
C LYS A 40 -4.78 9.35 -0.84
N ASN A 41 -5.44 8.53 -0.08
CA ASN A 41 -4.94 7.26 0.41
C ASN A 41 -4.75 6.26 -0.74
N ARG A 42 -3.59 5.63 -0.83
CA ARG A 42 -3.23 4.74 -1.93
C ARG A 42 -2.52 3.49 -1.43
N ILE A 43 -2.70 2.43 -2.18
CA ILE A 43 -1.91 1.21 -2.03
C ILE A 43 -0.83 1.22 -3.09
N TYR A 44 0.42 1.01 -2.68
CA TYR A 44 1.56 0.90 -3.56
C TYR A 44 2.23 -0.46 -3.44
N GLN A 45 2.75 -0.96 -4.56
CA GLN A 45 3.87 -1.87 -4.54
C GLN A 45 5.15 -1.03 -4.57
N SER A 46 5.99 -1.19 -3.56
CA SER A 46 7.25 -0.44 -3.46
C SER A 46 8.42 -1.28 -3.94
N PHE A 47 9.31 -0.67 -4.69
CA PHE A 47 10.57 -1.26 -5.13
C PHE A 47 11.73 -0.46 -4.55
N HIS A 48 12.90 -1.06 -4.48
CA HIS A 48 14.09 -0.35 -4.06
C HIS A 48 14.39 0.84 -4.97
N GLY A 49 14.50 2.02 -4.37
CA GLY A 49 14.77 3.27 -5.07
C GLY A 49 13.54 3.98 -5.66
N THR A 50 12.31 3.49 -5.42
CA THR A 50 11.11 4.20 -5.89
C THR A 50 10.85 5.48 -5.12
N ASP A 51 10.32 6.48 -5.84
CA ASP A 51 9.67 7.65 -5.28
C ASP A 51 8.17 7.61 -5.59
N HIS A 52 7.34 7.72 -4.55
CA HIS A 52 5.89 7.71 -4.66
C HIS A 52 5.28 9.12 -4.77
N GLY A 53 6.13 10.17 -4.72
CA GLY A 53 5.80 11.53 -5.11
C GLY A 53 5.11 12.40 -4.06
N TYR A 54 5.00 11.95 -2.81
CA TYR A 54 4.52 12.85 -1.77
C TYR A 54 5.63 13.91 -1.50
N SER A 55 5.35 15.20 -1.40
CA SER A 55 4.03 15.87 -1.27
C SER A 55 3.46 16.42 -2.57
N CYS A 56 4.27 16.88 -3.51
CA CYS A 56 3.81 17.65 -4.68
C CYS A 56 4.02 16.88 -5.99
N LEU A 57 5.10 16.17 -6.14
CA LEU A 57 5.51 15.51 -7.39
C LEU A 57 4.40 14.60 -7.94
N TYR A 58 3.68 13.95 -7.04
CA TYR A 58 2.57 13.06 -7.33
C TYR A 58 1.46 13.69 -8.21
N TYR A 59 1.09 14.96 -8.04
CA TYR A 59 0.09 15.62 -8.88
C TYR A 59 0.65 16.63 -9.87
N GLU A 60 1.83 17.14 -9.63
CA GLU A 60 2.50 18.05 -10.58
C GLU A 60 3.14 17.23 -11.71
N HIS A 61 3.74 16.10 -11.38
CA HIS A 61 4.47 15.25 -12.31
C HIS A 61 4.19 13.74 -12.07
N PRO A 62 2.94 13.27 -12.20
CA PRO A 62 2.57 11.90 -11.86
C PRO A 62 3.32 10.84 -12.66
N ASN A 63 3.79 11.18 -13.87
CA ASN A 63 4.57 10.27 -14.71
C ASN A 63 6.02 10.06 -14.24
N GLU A 64 6.47 10.86 -13.28
CA GLU A 64 7.81 10.76 -12.68
C GLU A 64 7.80 9.98 -11.37
N THR A 65 6.63 9.48 -10.96
CA THR A 65 6.45 8.75 -9.71
C THR A 65 6.04 7.31 -9.95
N CYS A 66 6.23 6.46 -8.94
CA CYS A 66 5.70 5.11 -8.97
C CYS A 66 4.16 5.17 -8.85
N LEU A 67 3.47 4.62 -9.84
CA LEU A 67 2.00 4.59 -9.85
C LEU A 67 1.45 3.68 -8.75
N PRO A 68 0.30 4.03 -8.14
CA PRO A 68 -0.33 3.19 -7.15
C PRO A 68 -0.95 1.92 -7.76
N VAL A 69 -0.98 0.86 -6.97
CA VAL A 69 -1.76 -0.36 -7.25
C VAL A 69 -3.25 -0.05 -7.18
N ALA A 70 -3.65 0.83 -6.28
CA ALA A 70 -5.02 1.35 -6.19
C ALA A 70 -5.05 2.71 -5.49
N ASP A 71 -5.94 3.59 -5.95
CA ASP A 71 -6.42 4.76 -5.21
C ASP A 71 -7.64 4.30 -4.38
N VAL A 72 -7.56 4.45 -3.09
CA VAL A 72 -8.59 3.97 -2.15
C VAL A 72 -9.35 5.11 -1.47
N GLY A 73 -9.18 6.32 -1.99
CA GLY A 73 -9.91 7.51 -1.55
C GLY A 73 -9.39 8.13 -0.27
N LEU A 74 -10.28 8.72 0.51
CA LEU A 74 -9.93 9.40 1.75
C LEU A 74 -9.81 8.41 2.91
N GLY A 75 -8.91 8.69 3.85
CA GLY A 75 -8.74 7.93 5.08
C GLY A 75 -7.30 7.78 5.52
N SER A 76 -7.12 7.11 6.64
CA SER A 76 -5.81 6.88 7.25
C SER A 76 -5.52 5.39 7.36
N SER A 77 -4.33 5.00 6.96
CA SER A 77 -3.84 3.64 7.18
C SER A 77 -3.61 3.37 8.67
N ALA A 78 -3.96 2.18 9.12
CA ALA A 78 -3.77 1.73 10.50
C ALA A 78 -3.13 0.34 10.59
N GLY A 79 -2.44 -0.07 9.56
CA GLY A 79 -1.74 -1.36 9.48
C GLY A 79 -2.26 -2.24 8.37
N GLY A 80 -1.53 -3.30 8.07
CA GLY A 80 -1.94 -4.25 7.04
C GLY A 80 -0.98 -5.42 6.87
N THR A 81 -1.44 -6.40 6.12
CA THR A 81 -0.69 -7.61 5.81
C THR A 81 -1.09 -8.15 4.45
N VAL A 82 -0.25 -9.00 3.87
CA VAL A 82 -0.69 -9.99 2.88
C VAL A 82 -1.13 -11.23 3.64
N TYR A 83 -2.36 -11.70 3.41
CA TYR A 83 -2.87 -12.86 4.10
C TYR A 83 -2.29 -14.15 3.50
N LEU A 84 -1.33 -14.75 4.18
CA LEU A 84 -0.63 -15.96 3.77
C LEU A 84 -1.04 -17.22 4.57
N GLU A 85 -1.85 -17.04 5.62
CA GLU A 85 -2.33 -18.11 6.48
C GLU A 85 -3.48 -18.89 5.84
N GLN A 86 -3.87 -20.00 6.49
CA GLN A 86 -4.91 -20.90 5.97
C GLN A 86 -6.20 -20.89 6.80
N THR A 87 -6.30 -20.01 7.80
CA THR A 87 -7.45 -19.95 8.71
C THR A 87 -8.69 -19.37 8.04
N LEU A 88 -8.51 -18.32 7.21
CA LEU A 88 -9.60 -17.78 6.41
C LEU A 88 -9.86 -18.63 5.16
N PRO A 89 -11.06 -18.53 4.57
CA PRO A 89 -11.39 -19.20 3.33
C PRO A 89 -10.34 -18.94 2.23
N LYS A 90 -10.10 -19.94 1.39
CA LYS A 90 -9.10 -19.89 0.32
C LYS A 90 -9.23 -18.67 -0.61
N ALA A 91 -10.43 -18.11 -0.72
CA ALA A 91 -10.70 -16.89 -1.48
C ALA A 91 -9.95 -15.65 -0.96
N PHE A 92 -9.42 -15.68 0.26
CA PHE A 92 -8.64 -14.56 0.84
C PHE A 92 -7.13 -14.77 0.77
N HIS A 93 -6.66 -15.94 0.35
CA HIS A 93 -5.23 -16.25 0.33
C HIS A 93 -4.51 -15.35 -0.69
N GLY A 94 -3.43 -14.71 -0.24
CA GLY A 94 -2.64 -13.77 -1.04
C GLY A 94 -3.26 -12.38 -1.17
N HIS A 95 -4.41 -12.13 -0.53
CA HIS A 95 -5.03 -10.81 -0.57
C HIS A 95 -4.33 -9.82 0.37
N LEU A 96 -4.34 -8.56 -0.03
CA LEU A 96 -3.90 -7.44 0.79
C LEU A 96 -5.05 -7.09 1.75
N ILE A 97 -4.78 -7.17 3.03
CA ILE A 97 -5.74 -6.82 4.08
C ILE A 97 -5.20 -5.61 4.81
N PHE A 98 -5.88 -4.48 4.71
CA PHE A 98 -5.48 -3.23 5.32
C PHE A 98 -6.58 -2.67 6.21
N ALA A 99 -6.20 -2.25 7.42
CA ALA A 99 -7.06 -1.52 8.30
C ALA A 99 -7.08 -0.02 7.95
N GLN A 100 -8.24 0.58 8.05
CA GLN A 100 -8.44 2.02 7.97
C GLN A 100 -8.88 2.54 9.33
N TRP A 101 -8.14 3.50 9.84
CA TRP A 101 -8.42 4.12 11.12
C TRP A 101 -9.87 4.56 11.25
N GLY A 102 -10.51 4.15 12.35
CA GLY A 102 -11.87 4.55 12.70
C GLY A 102 -12.95 4.08 11.73
N LYS A 103 -12.66 3.10 10.86
CA LYS A 103 -13.64 2.62 9.87
C LYS A 103 -13.76 1.11 9.83
N ALA A 104 -12.82 0.42 9.16
CA ALA A 104 -12.96 -1.00 8.89
C ALA A 104 -11.61 -1.64 8.53
N VAL A 105 -11.58 -2.96 8.51
CA VAL A 105 -10.56 -3.76 7.84
C VAL A 105 -11.05 -4.06 6.42
N MET A 106 -10.22 -3.84 5.44
CA MET A 106 -10.58 -3.91 4.03
C MET A 106 -9.76 -4.96 3.29
N ASN A 107 -10.40 -5.69 2.41
CA ASN A 107 -9.80 -6.72 1.59
C ASN A 107 -9.59 -6.23 0.15
N TYR A 108 -8.38 -6.43 -0.37
CA TYR A 108 -7.97 -6.03 -1.71
C TYR A 108 -7.28 -7.20 -2.40
N PRO A 109 -7.96 -7.91 -3.31
CA PRO A 109 -7.34 -8.97 -4.11
C PRO A 109 -6.34 -8.36 -5.11
N PRO A 110 -5.03 -8.65 -5.00
CA PRO A 110 -4.07 -8.17 -5.98
C PRO A 110 -4.17 -8.99 -7.27
N VAL A 111 -4.23 -8.31 -8.40
CA VAL A 111 -4.21 -8.93 -9.71
C VAL A 111 -2.98 -8.45 -10.46
N ARG A 112 -2.17 -9.38 -10.96
CA ARG A 112 -0.96 -9.04 -11.71
C ARG A 112 -1.32 -8.13 -12.91
N ASN A 113 -0.64 -7.01 -13.02
CA ASN A 113 -0.77 -6.04 -14.11
C ASN A 113 0.62 -5.66 -14.61
N SER A 114 1.10 -6.37 -15.65
CA SER A 114 2.46 -6.22 -16.16
C SER A 114 3.51 -6.49 -15.07
N VAL A 115 4.36 -5.53 -14.77
CA VAL A 115 5.44 -5.63 -13.76
C VAL A 115 4.95 -5.39 -12.32
N SER A 116 3.73 -4.90 -12.15
CA SER A 116 3.13 -4.58 -10.87
C SER A 116 1.79 -5.29 -10.69
N PHE A 117 0.94 -4.74 -9.85
CA PHE A 117 -0.40 -5.23 -9.56
C PHE A 117 -1.43 -4.12 -9.74
N ALA A 118 -2.68 -4.53 -9.92
CA ALA A 118 -3.85 -3.70 -9.76
C ALA A 118 -4.78 -4.34 -8.73
N THR A 119 -5.55 -3.54 -8.03
CA THR A 119 -6.56 -4.05 -7.10
C THR A 119 -7.71 -3.07 -6.93
N ARG A 120 -8.79 -3.56 -6.36
CA ARG A 120 -9.92 -2.76 -5.87
C ARG A 120 -10.38 -3.34 -4.55
N LYS A 121 -11.01 -2.52 -3.73
CA LYS A 121 -11.64 -3.03 -2.51
C LYS A 121 -12.73 -4.03 -2.88
N GLU A 122 -12.66 -5.22 -2.31
CA GLU A 122 -13.65 -6.27 -2.52
C GLU A 122 -14.59 -6.41 -1.33
N ALA A 123 -14.08 -6.28 -0.11
CA ALA A 123 -14.87 -6.41 1.10
C ALA A 123 -14.40 -5.47 2.21
N GLU A 124 -15.30 -5.15 3.11
CA GLU A 124 -15.04 -4.54 4.41
C GLU A 124 -15.42 -5.54 5.51
N PHE A 125 -14.59 -5.61 6.54
CA PHE A 125 -14.86 -6.37 7.75
C PHE A 125 -15.05 -5.37 8.90
N ASP A 126 -16.25 -5.34 9.48
CA ASP A 126 -16.60 -4.51 10.63
C ASP A 126 -16.11 -5.11 11.95
#